data_90bb5d970b90219c5a7c0e1caa75a08b
#
_entry.id   90bb5d970b90219c5a7c0e1caa75a08b
#
_cell.length_a   1.000
_cell.length_b   1.000
_cell.length_c   1.000
_cell.angle_alpha   90.00
_cell.angle_beta   90.00
_cell.angle_gamma   90.00
#
_symmetry.space_group_name_H-M   'P 1'
#
loop_
_entity.id
_entity.type
_entity.pdbx_description
1 polymer ?
#
loop_
_entity_poly.entity_id
_entity_poly.type
_entity_poly.pdbx_seq_one_letter_code
_entity_poly.pdbx_strand_id
1 'polypeptide(L)'
;MRSILWLLLSVWLVPPALAAEAEVRLVAATTAGRTSEVRDLLVQGVDANTKNASGRPVLVVAGFNGNRRTALVLLAAGADVNAVDASGTTALMAASALGHKELVDLLLVAGADVNLKDSSGKSALVRASVGGHAEIVEALKAAGAKEETDDADKKG
;
A
#
# COMPACT_ATOMS: atom_id res chain seq x y z
N MET A 1 26.36 48.24 0.43
CA MET A 1 25.26 47.51 1.05
C MET A 1 24.35 46.86 -0.05
N ARG A 2 24.81 45.92 -0.80
CA ARG A 2 24.00 45.23 -1.78
C ARG A 2 24.73 43.93 -2.12
N SER A 3 24.61 42.88 -1.29
CA SER A 3 25.10 41.53 -1.63
C SER A 3 24.76 40.50 -0.54
N ILE A 4 23.49 40.36 -0.17
CA ILE A 4 23.06 39.28 0.73
C ILE A 4 21.69 38.77 0.28
N LEU A 5 21.47 38.49 -1.01
CA LEU A 5 20.18 37.98 -1.46
C LEU A 5 20.28 36.86 -2.51
N TRP A 6 21.40 36.16 -2.59
CA TRP A 6 21.60 35.10 -3.60
C TRP A 6 21.90 33.73 -3.00
N LEU A 7 21.58 33.47 -1.74
CA LEU A 7 21.99 32.25 -1.04
C LEU A 7 20.85 31.34 -0.56
N LEU A 8 19.62 31.49 -1.09
CA LEU A 8 18.48 30.67 -0.63
C LEU A 8 17.64 30.05 -1.76
N LEU A 9 18.21 29.70 -2.88
CA LEU A 9 17.49 28.95 -3.94
C LEU A 9 18.36 27.92 -4.63
N SER A 10 19.17 27.17 -3.89
CA SER A 10 19.58 25.84 -4.35
C SER A 10 18.54 24.82 -3.92
N VAL A 11 17.31 24.97 -4.44
CA VAL A 11 16.42 23.85 -4.60
C VAL A 11 17.18 22.90 -5.53
N TRP A 12 17.69 21.83 -4.96
CA TRP A 12 18.26 20.73 -5.71
C TRP A 12 17.13 20.14 -6.56
N LEU A 13 16.97 20.71 -7.74
CA LEU A 13 16.10 20.13 -8.77
C LEU A 13 16.77 18.83 -9.22
N VAL A 14 16.39 17.72 -8.58
CA VAL A 14 16.83 16.39 -9.04
C VAL A 14 16.40 16.27 -10.50
N PRO A 15 17.31 16.00 -11.43
CA PRO A 15 16.93 15.84 -12.82
C PRO A 15 15.83 14.79 -12.96
N PRO A 16 14.79 15.01 -13.78
CA PRO A 16 13.65 14.10 -13.88
C PRO A 16 14.06 12.66 -14.25
N ALA A 17 15.15 12.48 -14.95
CA ALA A 17 15.70 11.16 -15.28
C ALA A 17 16.20 10.41 -14.03
N LEU A 18 16.86 11.10 -13.10
CA LEU A 18 17.32 10.49 -11.84
C LEU A 18 16.16 10.20 -10.88
N ALA A 19 15.14 11.06 -10.89
CA ALA A 19 13.92 10.81 -10.11
C ALA A 19 13.19 9.55 -10.59
N ALA A 20 13.00 9.40 -11.91
CA ALA A 20 12.37 8.23 -12.51
C ALA A 20 13.17 6.94 -12.24
N GLU A 21 14.52 7.00 -12.28
CA GLU A 21 15.37 5.86 -11.93
C GLU A 21 15.21 5.46 -10.45
N ALA A 22 15.13 6.44 -9.55
CA ALA A 22 14.94 6.19 -8.13
C ALA A 22 13.57 5.55 -7.82
N GLU A 23 12.51 5.95 -8.53
CA GLU A 23 11.19 5.32 -8.43
C GLU A 23 11.21 3.87 -8.90
N VAL A 24 11.86 3.57 -10.03
CA VAL A 24 12.03 2.20 -10.53
C VAL A 24 12.81 1.34 -9.52
N ARG A 25 13.84 1.90 -8.90
CA ARG A 25 14.58 1.21 -7.83
C ARG A 25 13.72 0.96 -6.60
N LEU A 26 12.86 1.89 -6.20
CA LEU A 26 11.93 1.70 -5.08
C LEU A 26 10.97 0.53 -5.36
N VAL A 27 10.40 0.46 -6.57
CA VAL A 27 9.56 -0.67 -7.00
C VAL A 27 10.33 -1.99 -6.94
N ALA A 28 11.54 -2.03 -7.49
CA ALA A 28 12.38 -3.24 -7.49
C ALA A 28 12.77 -3.68 -6.08
N ALA A 29 13.16 -2.74 -5.22
CA ALA A 29 13.51 -3.00 -3.82
C ALA A 29 12.32 -3.52 -3.02
N THR A 30 11.12 -2.94 -3.23
CA THR A 30 9.88 -3.38 -2.60
C THR A 30 9.52 -4.79 -3.05
N THR A 31 9.57 -5.07 -4.35
CA THR A 31 9.28 -6.40 -4.91
C THR A 31 10.23 -7.47 -4.36
N ALA A 32 11.50 -7.13 -4.22
CA ALA A 32 12.52 -8.03 -3.67
C ALA A 32 12.55 -8.11 -2.14
N GLY A 33 11.73 -7.30 -1.45
CA GLY A 33 11.71 -7.24 0.02
C GLY A 33 12.97 -6.64 0.66
N ARG A 34 13.73 -5.86 -0.10
CA ARG A 34 14.97 -5.20 0.37
C ARG A 34 14.65 -3.95 1.19
N THR A 35 14.15 -4.16 2.41
CA THR A 35 13.63 -3.10 3.30
C THR A 35 14.65 -1.99 3.59
N SER A 36 15.95 -2.30 3.70
CA SER A 36 17.00 -1.30 3.89
C SER A 36 17.08 -0.34 2.70
N GLU A 37 17.11 -0.88 1.47
CA GLU A 37 17.16 -0.08 0.25
C GLU A 37 15.87 0.76 0.07
N VAL A 38 14.71 0.20 0.40
CA VAL A 38 13.44 0.95 0.42
C VAL A 38 13.55 2.15 1.36
N ARG A 39 14.05 1.94 2.58
CA ARG A 39 14.25 3.03 3.56
C ARG A 39 15.18 4.11 3.03
N ASP A 40 16.33 3.72 2.46
CA ASP A 40 17.32 4.66 1.95
C ASP A 40 16.77 5.52 0.80
N LEU A 41 15.97 4.93 -0.09
CA LEU A 41 15.31 5.64 -1.18
C LEU A 41 14.25 6.63 -0.66
N LEU A 42 13.46 6.23 0.33
CA LEU A 42 12.47 7.11 0.95
C LEU A 42 13.11 8.28 1.69
N VAL A 43 14.25 8.05 2.38
CA VAL A 43 15.04 9.11 3.02
C VAL A 43 15.60 10.09 1.98
N GLN A 44 15.93 9.62 0.78
CA GLN A 44 16.35 10.46 -0.35
C GLN A 44 15.20 11.26 -0.98
N GLY A 45 13.97 11.06 -0.51
CA GLY A 45 12.79 11.81 -0.96
C GLY A 45 11.99 11.15 -2.08
N VAL A 46 12.23 9.87 -2.37
CA VAL A 46 11.38 9.11 -3.30
C VAL A 46 9.99 8.98 -2.70
N ASP A 47 8.96 9.20 -3.51
CA ASP A 47 7.57 9.16 -3.05
C ASP A 47 7.16 7.74 -2.61
N ALA A 48 6.68 7.60 -1.37
CA ALA A 48 6.15 6.35 -0.85
C ALA A 48 4.88 5.87 -1.56
N ASN A 49 4.23 6.73 -2.35
CA ASN A 49 3.06 6.41 -3.20
C ASN A 49 3.45 6.07 -4.65
N THR A 50 4.72 5.85 -4.92
CA THR A 50 5.20 5.39 -6.23
C THR A 50 4.45 4.15 -6.69
N LYS A 51 4.16 4.09 -7.99
CA LYS A 51 3.49 2.95 -8.65
C LYS A 51 4.45 2.27 -9.61
N ASN A 52 4.26 0.97 -9.80
CA ASN A 52 4.98 0.24 -10.85
C ASN A 52 4.39 0.53 -12.26
N ALA A 53 4.97 -0.05 -13.29
CA ALA A 53 4.55 0.13 -14.68
C ALA A 53 3.07 -0.30 -14.95
N SER A 54 2.50 -1.18 -14.10
CA SER A 54 1.10 -1.59 -14.17
C SER A 54 0.16 -0.68 -13.38
N GLY A 55 0.65 0.44 -12.83
CA GLY A 55 -0.15 1.34 -11.99
C GLY A 55 -0.40 0.84 -10.57
N ARG A 56 0.33 -0.20 -10.12
CA ARG A 56 0.17 -0.74 -8.78
C ARG A 56 1.06 0.00 -7.78
N PRO A 57 0.48 0.59 -6.72
CA PRO A 57 1.24 1.23 -5.64
C PRO A 57 2.21 0.26 -4.96
N VAL A 58 3.39 0.74 -4.56
CA VAL A 58 4.39 -0.11 -3.88
C VAL A 58 3.88 -0.71 -2.58
N LEU A 59 2.97 -0.05 -1.86
CA LEU A 59 2.33 -0.63 -0.68
C LEU A 59 1.46 -1.84 -1.05
N VAL A 60 0.75 -1.82 -2.17
CA VAL A 60 -0.03 -2.97 -2.67
C VAL A 60 0.90 -4.12 -3.09
N VAL A 61 2.06 -3.80 -3.69
CA VAL A 61 3.10 -4.80 -3.98
C VAL A 61 3.57 -5.48 -2.69
N ALA A 62 3.85 -4.71 -1.64
CA ALA A 62 4.20 -5.25 -0.33
C ALA A 62 3.07 -6.12 0.26
N GLY A 63 1.80 -5.76 0.00
CA GLY A 63 0.61 -6.51 0.37
C GLY A 63 0.59 -7.90 -0.25
N PHE A 64 0.83 -8.01 -1.54
CA PHE A 64 0.92 -9.29 -2.25
C PHE A 64 2.10 -10.15 -1.76
N ASN A 65 3.23 -9.53 -1.46
CA ASN A 65 4.43 -10.25 -1.03
C ASN A 65 4.44 -10.63 0.47
N GLY A 66 3.48 -10.15 1.25
CA GLY A 66 3.45 -10.34 2.69
C GLY A 66 4.59 -9.63 3.44
N ASN A 67 5.16 -8.60 2.84
CA ASN A 67 6.38 -7.96 3.32
C ASN A 67 6.07 -6.89 4.37
N ARG A 68 5.77 -7.35 5.60
CA ARG A 68 5.38 -6.50 6.72
C ARG A 68 6.42 -5.40 7.02
N ARG A 69 7.71 -5.73 6.97
CA ARG A 69 8.77 -4.76 7.29
C ARG A 69 8.83 -3.63 6.26
N THR A 70 8.72 -3.98 5.00
CA THR A 70 8.69 -2.99 3.90
C THR A 70 7.41 -2.14 3.97
N ALA A 71 6.25 -2.76 4.20
CA ALA A 71 5.00 -2.03 4.38
C ALA A 71 5.06 -1.04 5.55
N LEU A 72 5.66 -1.43 6.68
CA LEU A 72 5.85 -0.53 7.82
C LEU A 72 6.69 0.70 7.45
N VAL A 73 7.78 0.52 6.71
CA VAL A 73 8.65 1.63 6.28
C VAL A 73 7.93 2.55 5.29
N LEU A 74 7.17 1.98 4.35
CA LEU A 74 6.36 2.76 3.39
C LEU A 74 5.28 3.58 4.10
N LEU A 75 4.55 2.99 5.04
CA LEU A 75 3.51 3.67 5.82
C LEU A 75 4.10 4.78 6.68
N ALA A 76 5.25 4.55 7.32
CA ALA A 76 5.97 5.56 8.10
C ALA A 76 6.43 6.75 7.24
N ALA A 77 6.69 6.53 5.96
CA ALA A 77 7.04 7.56 4.97
C ALA A 77 5.82 8.23 4.31
N GLY A 78 4.60 7.93 4.75
CA GLY A 78 3.38 8.57 4.27
C GLY A 78 2.69 7.88 3.09
N ALA A 79 2.96 6.59 2.87
CA ALA A 79 2.19 5.82 1.90
C ALA A 79 0.69 5.83 2.26
N ASP A 80 -0.17 6.04 1.26
CA ASP A 80 -1.62 5.94 1.44
C ASP A 80 -2.00 4.47 1.67
N VAL A 81 -2.49 4.18 2.89
CA VAL A 81 -2.89 2.83 3.29
C VAL A 81 -4.03 2.27 2.44
N ASN A 82 -4.86 3.15 1.87
CA ASN A 82 -6.02 2.80 1.04
C ASN A 82 -5.74 2.94 -0.48
N ALA A 83 -4.49 3.15 -0.88
CA ALA A 83 -4.13 3.21 -2.29
C ALA A 83 -4.54 1.93 -3.03
N VAL A 84 -5.02 2.09 -4.25
CA VAL A 84 -5.54 1.00 -5.08
C VAL A 84 -4.76 0.85 -6.38
N ASP A 85 -4.68 -0.37 -6.88
CA ASP A 85 -4.21 -0.65 -8.23
C ASP A 85 -5.34 -0.47 -9.27
N ALA A 86 -5.06 -0.77 -10.54
CA ALA A 86 -6.02 -0.62 -11.64
C ALA A 86 -7.31 -1.43 -11.47
N SER A 87 -7.28 -2.50 -10.67
CA SER A 87 -8.46 -3.33 -10.34
C SER A 87 -9.15 -2.92 -9.03
N GLY A 88 -8.74 -1.82 -8.40
CA GLY A 88 -9.28 -1.37 -7.13
C GLY A 88 -8.79 -2.20 -5.93
N THR A 89 -7.71 -2.97 -6.09
CA THR A 89 -7.16 -3.81 -5.02
C THR A 89 -6.28 -2.97 -4.09
N THR A 90 -6.58 -2.99 -2.79
CA THR A 90 -5.75 -2.39 -1.73
C THR A 90 -4.70 -3.38 -1.21
N ALA A 91 -3.72 -2.86 -0.45
CA ALA A 91 -2.76 -3.72 0.27
C ALA A 91 -3.47 -4.66 1.27
N LEU A 92 -4.52 -4.18 1.95
CA LEU A 92 -5.32 -4.99 2.87
C LEU A 92 -6.00 -6.16 2.15
N MET A 93 -6.61 -5.92 0.99
CA MET A 93 -7.24 -6.97 0.17
C MET A 93 -6.23 -8.02 -0.30
N ALA A 94 -5.05 -7.58 -0.75
CA ALA A 94 -3.98 -8.47 -1.22
C ALA A 94 -3.45 -9.35 -0.07
N ALA A 95 -3.11 -8.75 1.06
CA ALA A 95 -2.63 -9.45 2.24
C ALA A 95 -3.68 -10.43 2.80
N SER A 96 -4.95 -10.05 2.78
CA SER A 96 -6.07 -10.88 3.26
C SER A 96 -6.31 -12.10 2.38
N ALA A 97 -6.21 -11.94 1.06
CA ALA A 97 -6.37 -13.03 0.10
C ALA A 97 -5.29 -14.12 0.25
N LEU A 98 -4.09 -13.71 0.63
CA LEU A 98 -2.91 -14.58 0.68
C LEU A 98 -2.54 -15.05 2.09
N GLY A 99 -3.31 -14.67 3.10
CA GLY A 99 -3.11 -15.16 4.47
C GLY A 99 -1.97 -14.47 5.23
N HIS A 100 -1.58 -13.27 4.84
CA HIS A 100 -0.49 -12.52 5.49
C HIS A 100 -0.99 -11.81 6.76
N LYS A 101 -1.29 -12.57 7.81
CA LYS A 101 -1.95 -12.11 9.04
C LYS A 101 -1.23 -10.93 9.70
N GLU A 102 0.08 -11.01 9.90
CA GLU A 102 0.85 -9.96 10.55
C GLU A 102 0.86 -8.64 9.75
N LEU A 103 0.76 -8.75 8.42
CA LEU A 103 0.62 -7.57 7.55
C LEU A 103 -0.79 -7.01 7.60
N VAL A 104 -1.81 -7.86 7.64
CA VAL A 104 -3.21 -7.45 7.85
C VAL A 104 -3.33 -6.65 9.15
N ASP A 105 -2.78 -7.14 10.26
CA ASP A 105 -2.81 -6.44 11.55
C ASP A 105 -2.11 -5.07 11.47
N LEU A 106 -0.97 -5.00 10.81
CA LEU A 106 -0.27 -3.73 10.59
C LEU A 106 -1.14 -2.73 9.80
N LEU A 107 -1.77 -3.18 8.71
CA LEU A 107 -2.60 -2.33 7.86
C LEU A 107 -3.85 -1.84 8.60
N LEU A 108 -4.46 -2.68 9.43
CA LEU A 108 -5.59 -2.29 10.27
C LEU A 108 -5.20 -1.24 11.29
N VAL A 109 -4.06 -1.40 11.96
CA VAL A 109 -3.51 -0.40 12.91
C VAL A 109 -3.18 0.91 12.19
N ALA A 110 -2.73 0.83 10.94
CA ALA A 110 -2.45 2.00 10.10
C ALA A 110 -3.71 2.71 9.57
N GLY A 111 -4.91 2.22 9.89
CA GLY A 111 -6.18 2.83 9.51
C GLY A 111 -6.71 2.42 8.14
N ALA A 112 -6.36 1.23 7.64
CA ALA A 112 -6.92 0.71 6.41
C ALA A 112 -8.46 0.61 6.49
N ASP A 113 -9.15 1.07 5.44
CA ASP A 113 -10.60 0.92 5.32
C ASP A 113 -10.94 -0.53 4.97
N VAL A 114 -11.57 -1.21 5.92
CA VAL A 114 -11.94 -2.63 5.80
C VAL A 114 -13.10 -2.90 4.84
N ASN A 115 -13.85 -1.86 4.48
CA ASN A 115 -15.09 -1.97 3.68
C ASN A 115 -14.92 -1.54 2.21
N LEU A 116 -13.71 -1.18 1.79
CA LEU A 116 -13.44 -0.93 0.38
C LEU A 116 -13.67 -2.21 -0.44
N LYS A 117 -14.17 -2.02 -1.65
CA LYS A 117 -14.41 -3.09 -2.62
C LYS A 117 -13.57 -2.86 -3.88
N ASP A 118 -13.06 -3.93 -4.44
CA ASP A 118 -12.42 -3.88 -5.75
C ASP A 118 -13.42 -3.76 -6.91
N SER A 119 -12.94 -3.72 -8.14
CA SER A 119 -13.78 -3.61 -9.35
C SER A 119 -14.73 -4.80 -9.56
N SER A 120 -14.48 -5.94 -8.88
CA SER A 120 -15.39 -7.10 -8.85
C SER A 120 -16.35 -7.07 -7.67
N GLY A 121 -16.37 -6.00 -6.88
CA GLY A 121 -17.22 -5.86 -5.70
C GLY A 121 -16.74 -6.64 -4.47
N LYS A 122 -15.52 -7.17 -4.45
CA LYS A 122 -14.99 -7.99 -3.36
C LYS A 122 -14.22 -7.14 -2.35
N SER A 123 -14.58 -7.29 -1.07
CA SER A 123 -13.87 -6.71 0.07
C SER A 123 -12.69 -7.58 0.54
N ALA A 124 -11.88 -7.04 1.46
CA ALA A 124 -10.83 -7.83 2.13
C ALA A 124 -11.42 -9.05 2.86
N LEU A 125 -12.59 -8.88 3.48
CA LEU A 125 -13.29 -9.96 4.20
C LEU A 125 -13.66 -11.11 3.26
N VAL A 126 -14.26 -10.81 2.10
CA VAL A 126 -14.60 -11.82 1.09
C VAL A 126 -13.35 -12.54 0.59
N ARG A 127 -12.28 -11.79 0.34
CA ARG A 127 -11.02 -12.38 -0.13
C ARG A 127 -10.37 -13.30 0.92
N ALA A 128 -10.39 -12.93 2.20
CA ALA A 128 -9.92 -13.78 3.29
C ALA A 128 -10.78 -15.04 3.45
N SER A 129 -12.10 -14.91 3.32
CA SER A 129 -13.04 -16.04 3.42
C SER A 129 -12.83 -17.04 2.29
N VAL A 130 -12.69 -16.55 1.06
CA VAL A 130 -12.40 -17.41 -0.13
C VAL A 130 -11.03 -18.08 0.01
N GLY A 131 -10.03 -17.40 0.58
CA GLY A 131 -8.70 -17.95 0.87
C GLY A 131 -8.67 -18.94 2.03
N GLY A 132 -9.74 -19.06 2.81
CA GLY A 132 -9.80 -19.95 3.98
C GLY A 132 -9.02 -19.43 5.20
N HIS A 133 -8.76 -18.13 5.28
CA HIS A 133 -7.94 -17.51 6.32
C HIS A 133 -8.77 -17.06 7.51
N ALA A 134 -9.22 -18.02 8.34
CA ALA A 134 -10.17 -17.79 9.44
C ALA A 134 -9.70 -16.71 10.44
N GLU A 135 -8.43 -16.69 10.83
CA GLU A 135 -7.91 -15.68 11.76
C GLU A 135 -7.97 -14.25 11.18
N ILE A 136 -7.76 -14.12 9.86
CA ILE A 136 -7.88 -12.83 9.16
C ILE A 136 -9.34 -12.41 9.09
N VAL A 137 -10.25 -13.35 8.79
CA VAL A 137 -11.70 -13.10 8.80
C VAL A 137 -12.13 -12.52 10.15
N GLU A 138 -11.73 -13.15 11.25
CA GLU A 138 -12.06 -12.66 12.60
C GLU A 138 -11.44 -11.27 12.88
N ALA A 139 -10.20 -11.04 12.49
CA ALA A 139 -9.55 -9.74 12.65
C ALA A 139 -10.26 -8.63 11.84
N LEU A 140 -10.68 -8.91 10.62
CA LEU A 140 -11.42 -7.97 9.78
C LEU A 140 -12.80 -7.66 10.34
N LYS A 141 -13.53 -8.67 10.84
CA LYS A 141 -14.83 -8.48 11.53
C LYS A 141 -14.65 -7.64 12.78
N ALA A 142 -13.65 -7.92 13.59
CA ALA A 142 -13.34 -7.13 14.79
C ALA A 142 -12.99 -5.67 14.46
N ALA A 143 -12.43 -5.41 13.27
CA ALA A 143 -12.14 -4.08 12.75
C ALA A 143 -13.35 -3.40 12.08
N GLY A 144 -14.53 -4.04 12.07
CA GLY A 144 -15.77 -3.48 11.53
C GLY A 144 -16.06 -3.82 10.06
N ALA A 145 -15.41 -4.86 9.52
CA ALA A 145 -15.75 -5.34 8.19
C ALA A 145 -17.20 -5.85 8.15
N LYS A 146 -17.97 -5.35 7.20
CA LYS A 146 -19.35 -5.75 6.98
C LYS A 146 -19.38 -7.06 6.20
N GLU A 147 -20.19 -8.01 6.69
CA GLU A 147 -20.52 -9.18 5.90
C GLU A 147 -21.37 -8.74 4.69
N GLU A 148 -21.06 -9.28 3.52
CA GLU A 148 -21.93 -9.11 2.37
C GLU A 148 -23.19 -9.95 2.64
N THR A 149 -24.25 -9.30 3.10
CA THR A 149 -25.58 -9.89 3.00
C THR A 149 -25.91 -9.89 1.51
N ASP A 150 -26.14 -11.05 0.95
CA ASP A 150 -26.72 -11.20 -0.38
C ASP A 150 -28.00 -10.37 -0.44
N ASP A 151 -27.91 -9.14 -0.96
CA ASP A 151 -29.08 -8.35 -1.33
C ASP A 151 -29.82 -8.95 -2.56
N ALA A 152 -29.64 -10.23 -2.81
CA ALA A 152 -30.31 -10.97 -3.88
C ALA A 152 -31.78 -11.24 -3.57
N ASP A 153 -32.27 -10.99 -2.34
CA ASP A 153 -33.62 -11.36 -1.90
C ASP A 153 -34.60 -10.17 -1.72
N LYS A 154 -34.25 -8.97 -2.23
CA LYS A 154 -35.18 -7.83 -2.20
C LYS A 154 -35.62 -7.37 -3.59
N LYS A 155 -35.92 -8.28 -4.49
CA LYS A 155 -36.79 -8.05 -5.66
C LYS A 155 -37.75 -9.25 -5.80
N GLY A 156 -38.68 -9.29 -4.88
CA GLY A 156 -39.93 -10.00 -5.01
C GLY A 156 -41.08 -9.00 -5.03
#